data_4e9dd531a4729fde99b184de99fd9fb2
#
_entry.id   4e9dd531a4729fde99b184de99fd9fb2
#
_cell.length_a   1.000
_cell.length_b   1.000
_cell.length_c   1.000
_cell.angle_alpha   90.00
_cell.angle_beta   90.00
_cell.angle_gamma   90.00
#
_symmetry.space_group_name_H-M   'P 1'
#
loop_
_entity.id
_entity.type
_entity.pdbx_description
1 polymer ?
#
loop_
_entity_poly.entity_id
_entity_poly.type
_entity_poly.pdbx_seq_one_letter_code
_entity_poly.pdbx_strand_id
1 'polypeptide(L)'
;MINLLKKFFIRLKIIFSSILEPYSNLYWSQEGEDILINRIFANKKNGFYVDVGAHHSSRFSNTYKLYKENYWNGVNIDPSLSSYVDLKKKRKRDININIGISDKSEILKFYSFNEGALNTFSLKKKNQLKLNYKLRKIEKIECKKLSQVLDGCLKKNTKIDLLTIDTEGHDLKVLKSNNWSKYLPDYIIVEISSTTLDKITKDSITKFLNKKHYRIYSKLHKSVIFKLIN
;
A
#
# COMPACT_ATOMS: atom_id res chain seq x y z
N MET A 1 4.25 14.20 -28.09
CA MET A 1 5.61 13.94 -28.55
C MET A 1 6.65 14.24 -27.48
N ILE A 2 6.74 15.45 -26.94
CA ILE A 2 7.72 15.89 -25.91
C ILE A 2 7.71 14.99 -24.64
N ASN A 3 6.55 14.56 -24.16
CA ASN A 3 6.45 13.67 -22.99
C ASN A 3 6.96 12.24 -23.22
N LEU A 4 6.90 11.75 -24.46
CA LEU A 4 7.41 10.42 -24.81
C LEU A 4 8.94 10.42 -24.90
N LEU A 5 9.51 11.45 -25.48
CA LEU A 5 10.96 11.68 -25.56
C LEU A 5 11.57 11.86 -24.17
N LYS A 6 10.96 12.67 -23.29
CA LYS A 6 11.41 12.80 -21.89
C LYS A 6 11.40 11.44 -21.15
N LYS A 7 10.34 10.64 -21.31
CA LYS A 7 10.28 9.29 -20.71
C LYS A 7 11.35 8.36 -21.27
N PHE A 8 11.65 8.45 -22.56
CA PHE A 8 12.69 7.66 -23.21
C PHE A 8 14.08 8.02 -22.66
N PHE A 9 14.41 9.32 -22.59
CA PHE A 9 15.70 9.78 -22.03
C PHE A 9 15.84 9.44 -20.54
N ILE A 10 14.78 9.53 -19.74
CA ILE A 10 14.80 9.09 -18.34
C ILE A 10 15.10 7.58 -18.25
N ARG A 11 14.48 6.75 -19.09
CA ARG A 11 14.75 5.31 -19.12
C ARG A 11 16.17 4.98 -19.55
N LEU A 12 16.70 5.66 -20.57
CA LEU A 12 18.10 5.54 -20.97
C LEU A 12 19.05 5.94 -19.84
N LYS A 13 18.80 7.06 -19.18
CA LYS A 13 19.61 7.51 -18.04
C LYS A 13 19.60 6.49 -16.90
N ILE A 14 18.45 5.86 -16.59
CA ILE A 14 18.33 4.81 -15.58
C ILE A 14 19.13 3.57 -15.99
N ILE A 15 19.04 3.14 -17.24
CA ILE A 15 19.79 1.98 -17.76
C ILE A 15 21.30 2.27 -17.70
N PHE A 16 21.73 3.44 -18.17
CA PHE A 16 23.14 3.84 -18.11
C PHE A 16 23.65 3.97 -16.66
N SER A 17 22.87 4.58 -15.77
CA SER A 17 23.29 4.70 -14.36
C SER A 17 23.40 3.34 -13.67
N SER A 18 22.52 2.39 -13.96
CA SER A 18 22.60 1.02 -13.38
C SER A 18 23.79 0.21 -13.91
N ILE A 19 24.32 0.55 -15.08
CA ILE A 19 25.55 -0.04 -15.64
C ILE A 19 26.81 0.62 -15.04
N LEU A 20 26.77 1.93 -14.85
CA LEU A 20 27.91 2.71 -14.34
C LEU A 20 28.00 2.70 -12.81
N GLU A 21 26.89 2.47 -12.13
CA GLU A 21 26.78 2.49 -10.67
C GLU A 21 26.28 1.12 -10.16
N PRO A 22 27.17 0.11 -10.07
CA PRO A 22 26.78 -1.28 -9.74
C PRO A 22 26.20 -1.45 -8.34
N TYR A 23 26.37 -0.46 -7.46
CA TYR A 23 25.81 -0.45 -6.10
C TYR A 23 24.47 0.28 -6.01
N SER A 24 23.98 0.87 -7.11
CA SER A 24 22.66 1.52 -7.13
C SER A 24 21.52 0.50 -7.04
N ASN A 25 20.41 0.90 -6.41
CA ASN A 25 19.20 0.09 -6.34
C ASN A 25 18.01 0.84 -6.95
N LEU A 26 17.28 0.17 -7.82
CA LEU A 26 16.00 0.68 -8.31
C LEU A 26 14.88 0.35 -7.32
N TYR A 27 14.04 1.33 -7.04
CA TYR A 27 12.85 1.17 -6.22
C TYR A 27 11.62 1.78 -6.90
N TRP A 28 10.44 1.27 -6.55
CA TRP A 28 9.15 1.70 -7.11
C TRP A 28 8.24 2.32 -6.05
N SER A 29 8.51 2.03 -4.79
CA SER A 29 7.84 2.64 -3.63
C SER A 29 8.14 4.14 -3.52
N GLN A 30 7.57 4.81 -2.54
CA GLN A 30 7.75 6.26 -2.39
C GLN A 30 9.08 6.60 -1.70
N GLU A 31 9.51 5.80 -0.74
CA GLU A 31 10.64 6.07 0.15
C GLU A 31 11.66 4.92 0.21
N GLY A 32 11.58 3.95 -0.72
CA GLY A 32 12.44 2.77 -0.75
C GLY A 32 11.94 1.62 0.15
N GLU A 33 10.67 1.63 0.54
CA GLU A 33 10.04 0.56 1.32
C GLU A 33 10.24 -0.80 0.67
N ASP A 34 10.10 -0.89 -0.65
CA ASP A 34 10.24 -2.12 -1.42
C ASP A 34 11.65 -2.71 -1.38
N ILE A 35 12.69 -1.88 -1.26
CA ILE A 35 14.07 -2.34 -1.03
C ILE A 35 14.19 -2.98 0.36
N LEU A 36 13.66 -2.30 1.38
CA LEU A 36 13.73 -2.81 2.74
C LEU A 36 12.91 -4.09 2.90
N ILE A 37 11.71 -4.13 2.34
CA ILE A 37 10.85 -5.33 2.32
C ILE A 37 11.57 -6.50 1.67
N ASN A 38 12.20 -6.28 0.51
CA ASN A 38 12.93 -7.34 -0.20
C ASN A 38 14.09 -7.90 0.64
N ARG A 39 14.78 -7.04 1.42
CA ARG A 39 15.81 -7.48 2.38
C ARG A 39 15.22 -8.24 3.57
N ILE A 40 14.10 -7.77 4.14
CA ILE A 40 13.42 -8.44 5.25
C ILE A 40 13.05 -9.87 4.89
N PHE A 41 12.57 -10.08 3.68
CA PHE A 41 12.20 -11.41 3.18
C PHE A 41 13.36 -12.18 2.54
N ALA A 42 14.61 -11.68 2.63
CA ALA A 42 15.82 -12.33 2.10
C ALA A 42 15.64 -12.83 0.65
N ASN A 43 15.03 -12.00 -0.19
CA ASN A 43 14.69 -12.31 -1.59
C ASN A 43 13.75 -13.54 -1.76
N LYS A 44 12.95 -13.87 -0.74
CA LYS A 44 11.96 -14.95 -0.79
C LYS A 44 11.17 -14.89 -2.11
N LYS A 45 11.02 -16.03 -2.76
CA LYS A 45 10.20 -16.20 -3.96
C LYS A 45 8.80 -16.70 -3.59
N ASN A 46 7.81 -16.38 -4.46
CA ASN A 46 6.44 -16.90 -4.36
C ASN A 46 5.74 -16.60 -3.02
N GLY A 47 6.01 -15.44 -2.42
CA GLY A 47 5.27 -14.97 -1.25
C GLY A 47 3.90 -14.39 -1.62
N PHE A 48 3.12 -14.02 -0.62
CA PHE A 48 1.78 -13.48 -0.79
C PHE A 48 1.58 -12.19 -0.01
N TYR A 49 1.04 -11.17 -0.68
CA TYR A 49 0.73 -9.88 -0.06
C TYR A 49 -0.75 -9.50 -0.18
N VAL A 50 -1.17 -8.60 0.70
CA VAL A 50 -2.41 -7.83 0.59
C VAL A 50 -2.03 -6.35 0.57
N ASP A 51 -2.47 -5.62 -0.46
CA ASP A 51 -2.16 -4.21 -0.71
C ASP A 51 -3.45 -3.40 -0.71
N VAL A 52 -3.69 -2.62 0.36
CA VAL A 52 -4.90 -1.80 0.54
C VAL A 52 -4.55 -0.34 0.31
N GLY A 53 -5.16 0.25 -0.71
CA GLY A 53 -4.77 1.54 -1.27
C GLY A 53 -3.66 1.37 -2.32
N ALA A 54 -3.75 0.33 -3.15
CA ALA A 54 -2.70 -0.08 -4.08
C ALA A 54 -2.39 0.96 -5.18
N HIS A 55 -3.25 1.94 -5.40
CA HIS A 55 -3.11 3.13 -6.24
C HIS A 55 -2.69 2.86 -7.69
N HIS A 56 -1.53 2.27 -7.93
CA HIS A 56 -0.96 2.12 -9.28
C HIS A 56 -0.16 0.82 -9.38
N SER A 57 -0.11 0.24 -10.57
CA SER A 57 0.57 -1.04 -10.81
C SER A 57 2.07 -1.06 -10.49
N SER A 58 2.72 0.09 -10.49
CA SER A 58 4.17 0.20 -10.25
C SER A 58 4.60 1.49 -9.53
N ARG A 59 3.97 2.65 -9.84
CA ARG A 59 4.35 3.94 -9.24
C ARG A 59 3.91 3.99 -7.78
N PHE A 60 4.84 4.29 -6.88
CA PHE A 60 4.64 4.35 -5.42
C PHE A 60 4.15 3.02 -4.81
N SER A 61 4.44 1.90 -5.48
CA SER A 61 3.97 0.59 -5.06
C SER A 61 4.98 -0.12 -4.15
N ASN A 62 4.57 -0.43 -2.94
CA ASN A 62 5.35 -1.23 -1.98
C ASN A 62 5.49 -2.69 -2.43
N THR A 63 4.60 -3.17 -3.29
CA THR A 63 4.50 -4.58 -3.68
C THR A 63 5.01 -4.89 -5.09
N TYR A 64 5.24 -3.87 -5.95
CA TYR A 64 5.61 -4.12 -7.33
C TYR A 64 6.96 -4.80 -7.51
N LYS A 65 7.96 -4.48 -6.68
CA LYS A 65 9.27 -5.16 -6.70
C LYS A 65 9.11 -6.65 -6.41
N LEU A 66 8.34 -7.00 -5.39
CA LEU A 66 8.04 -8.39 -5.04
C LEU A 66 7.32 -9.12 -6.19
N TYR A 67 6.31 -8.49 -6.79
CA TYR A 67 5.62 -9.01 -7.97
C TYR A 67 6.56 -9.22 -9.15
N LYS A 68 7.38 -8.21 -9.49
CA LYS A 68 8.22 -8.22 -10.68
C LYS A 68 9.42 -9.14 -10.57
N GLU A 69 10.14 -9.09 -9.44
CA GLU A 69 11.46 -9.71 -9.30
C GLU A 69 11.42 -11.01 -8.49
N ASN A 70 10.43 -11.17 -7.62
CA ASN A 70 10.35 -12.31 -6.69
C ASN A 70 9.17 -13.24 -6.96
N TYR A 71 8.42 -13.00 -8.04
CA TYR A 71 7.26 -13.82 -8.44
C TYR A 71 6.15 -13.91 -7.38
N TRP A 72 6.08 -12.92 -6.47
CA TRP A 72 4.97 -12.85 -5.54
C TRP A 72 3.68 -12.55 -6.27
N ASN A 73 2.59 -12.91 -5.65
CA ASN A 73 1.23 -12.52 -6.03
C ASN A 73 0.46 -12.11 -4.79
N GLY A 74 -0.71 -11.51 -4.99
CA GLY A 74 -1.49 -11.04 -3.84
C GLY A 74 -2.84 -10.50 -4.23
N VAL A 75 -3.39 -9.71 -3.31
CA VAL A 75 -4.63 -8.98 -3.48
C VAL A 75 -4.34 -7.49 -3.47
N ASN A 76 -4.66 -6.79 -4.55
CA ASN A 76 -4.64 -5.34 -4.62
C ASN A 76 -6.06 -4.81 -4.48
N ILE A 77 -6.27 -3.89 -3.56
CA ILE A 77 -7.59 -3.29 -3.28
C ILE A 77 -7.47 -1.79 -3.41
N ASP A 78 -8.28 -1.19 -4.29
CA ASP A 78 -8.34 0.26 -4.47
C ASP A 78 -9.74 0.71 -4.85
N PRO A 79 -10.31 1.76 -4.21
CA PRO A 79 -11.63 2.27 -4.53
C PRO A 79 -11.68 3.04 -5.87
N SER A 80 -10.55 3.55 -6.37
CA SER A 80 -10.48 4.28 -7.63
C SER A 80 -10.60 3.34 -8.83
N LEU A 81 -11.58 3.56 -9.69
CA LEU A 81 -11.77 2.79 -10.91
C LEU A 81 -10.53 2.86 -11.83
N SER A 82 -9.87 4.01 -11.92
CA SER A 82 -8.67 4.17 -12.75
C SER A 82 -7.48 3.34 -12.23
N SER A 83 -7.30 3.29 -10.92
CA SER A 83 -6.32 2.43 -10.26
C SER A 83 -6.60 0.95 -10.52
N TYR A 84 -7.85 0.54 -10.32
CA TYR A 84 -8.28 -0.84 -10.58
C TYR A 84 -8.02 -1.27 -12.02
N VAL A 85 -8.37 -0.43 -13.00
CA VAL A 85 -8.14 -0.74 -14.43
C VAL A 85 -6.66 -0.89 -14.76
N ASP A 86 -5.80 -0.02 -14.21
CA ASP A 86 -4.35 -0.13 -14.39
C ASP A 86 -3.77 -1.40 -13.75
N LEU A 87 -4.18 -1.70 -12.53
CA LEU A 87 -3.79 -2.91 -11.80
C LEU A 87 -4.24 -4.18 -12.56
N LYS A 88 -5.51 -4.26 -12.95
CA LYS A 88 -6.06 -5.40 -13.70
C LYS A 88 -5.32 -5.66 -15.02
N LYS A 89 -4.89 -4.59 -15.69
CA LYS A 89 -4.14 -4.70 -16.95
C LYS A 89 -2.71 -5.19 -16.75
N LYS A 90 -2.01 -4.75 -15.71
CA LYS A 90 -0.56 -4.92 -15.55
C LYS A 90 -0.15 -5.91 -14.45
N ARG A 91 -1.01 -6.13 -13.45
CA ARG A 91 -0.78 -7.04 -12.31
C ARG A 91 -1.64 -8.30 -12.47
N LYS A 92 -1.46 -9.01 -13.59
CA LYS A 92 -2.35 -10.12 -14.03
C LYS A 92 -2.32 -11.35 -13.12
N ARG A 93 -1.24 -11.56 -12.35
CA ARG A 93 -1.16 -12.67 -11.38
C ARG A 93 -1.86 -12.34 -10.06
N ASP A 94 -2.20 -11.06 -9.85
CA ASP A 94 -2.86 -10.61 -8.64
C ASP A 94 -4.39 -10.66 -8.77
N ILE A 95 -5.04 -10.81 -7.64
CA ILE A 95 -6.45 -10.54 -7.49
C ILE A 95 -6.62 -9.04 -7.31
N ASN A 96 -7.27 -8.37 -8.27
CA ASN A 96 -7.47 -6.93 -8.22
C ASN A 96 -8.94 -6.62 -7.94
N ILE A 97 -9.22 -5.81 -6.92
CA ILE A 97 -10.57 -5.55 -6.41
C ILE A 97 -10.83 -4.05 -6.34
N ASN A 98 -11.94 -3.61 -6.95
CA ASN A 98 -12.37 -2.21 -6.92
C ASN A 98 -13.42 -2.01 -5.83
N ILE A 99 -12.99 -1.69 -4.62
CA ILE A 99 -13.84 -1.43 -3.45
C ILE A 99 -13.10 -0.59 -2.41
N GLY A 100 -13.84 0.13 -1.57
CA GLY A 100 -13.29 0.76 -0.38
C GLY A 100 -13.20 -0.23 0.79
N ILE A 101 -12.25 0.00 1.70
CA ILE A 101 -12.16 -0.75 2.95
C ILE A 101 -12.47 0.17 4.14
N SER A 102 -13.37 -0.27 5.03
CA SER A 102 -13.73 0.44 6.26
C SER A 102 -13.99 -0.55 7.40
N ASP A 103 -14.13 -0.05 8.63
CA ASP A 103 -14.40 -0.88 9.82
C ASP A 103 -15.81 -1.48 9.85
N LYS A 104 -16.68 -1.07 8.94
CA LYS A 104 -18.02 -1.64 8.69
C LYS A 104 -18.38 -1.56 7.21
N SER A 105 -19.41 -2.32 6.80
CA SER A 105 -19.99 -2.20 5.46
C SER A 105 -20.85 -0.93 5.40
N GLU A 106 -20.46 0.01 4.54
CA GLU A 106 -21.10 1.33 4.43
C GLU A 106 -20.78 1.98 3.09
N ILE A 107 -21.50 3.05 2.75
CA ILE A 107 -21.19 3.89 1.58
C ILE A 107 -20.52 5.17 2.08
N LEU A 108 -19.29 5.42 1.65
CA LEU A 108 -18.51 6.60 2.03
C LEU A 108 -18.30 7.57 0.86
N LYS A 109 -18.11 8.85 1.18
CA LYS A 109 -17.63 9.85 0.22
C LYS A 109 -16.14 9.67 -0.01
N PHE A 110 -15.76 9.43 -1.25
CA PHE A 110 -14.38 9.34 -1.70
C PHE A 110 -13.99 10.63 -2.41
N TYR A 111 -12.90 11.23 -2.01
CA TYR A 111 -12.39 12.51 -2.50
C TYR A 111 -11.20 12.25 -3.42
N SER A 112 -11.36 12.53 -4.71
CA SER A 112 -10.32 12.33 -5.73
C SER A 112 -9.67 13.65 -6.09
N PHE A 113 -8.34 13.67 -6.11
CA PHE A 113 -7.50 14.84 -6.40
C PHE A 113 -6.82 14.71 -7.77
N ASN A 114 -6.17 15.81 -8.21
CA ASN A 114 -5.34 15.82 -9.41
C ASN A 114 -4.08 14.94 -9.28
N GLU A 115 -3.65 14.62 -8.06
CA GLU A 115 -2.69 13.56 -7.74
C GLU A 115 -3.45 12.39 -7.11
N GLY A 116 -3.55 11.29 -7.86
CA GLY A 116 -4.37 10.14 -7.46
C GLY A 116 -3.88 9.41 -6.22
N ALA A 117 -2.57 9.51 -5.92
CA ALA A 117 -1.99 8.93 -4.71
C ALA A 117 -2.54 9.55 -3.41
N LEU A 118 -3.15 10.75 -3.51
CA LEU A 118 -3.71 11.48 -2.38
C LEU A 118 -5.23 11.32 -2.23
N ASN A 119 -5.82 10.41 -2.99
CA ASN A 119 -7.25 10.13 -2.90
C ASN A 119 -7.59 9.56 -1.51
N THR A 120 -8.72 10.01 -0.92
CA THR A 120 -9.00 9.68 0.48
C THR A 120 -10.49 9.59 0.79
N PHE A 121 -10.85 8.78 1.79
CA PHE A 121 -12.15 8.83 2.48
C PHE A 121 -12.15 9.82 3.65
N SER A 122 -11.00 10.30 4.11
CA SER A 122 -10.87 11.17 5.29
C SER A 122 -11.24 12.62 4.98
N LEU A 123 -12.31 13.12 5.60
CA LEU A 123 -12.69 14.53 5.49
C LEU A 123 -11.60 15.47 6.03
N LYS A 124 -10.90 15.05 7.10
CA LYS A 124 -9.78 15.81 7.68
C LYS A 124 -8.64 15.93 6.66
N LYS A 125 -8.20 14.80 6.08
CA LYS A 125 -7.12 14.78 5.06
C LYS A 125 -7.52 15.59 3.83
N LYS A 126 -8.75 15.42 3.34
CA LYS A 126 -9.30 16.21 2.22
C LYS A 126 -9.19 17.72 2.46
N ASN A 127 -9.52 18.20 3.67
CA ASN A 127 -9.44 19.62 4.00
C ASN A 127 -7.98 20.14 4.01
N GLN A 128 -7.03 19.33 4.48
CA GLN A 128 -5.61 19.65 4.44
C GLN A 128 -5.07 19.66 2.99
N LEU A 129 -5.42 18.65 2.19
CA LEU A 129 -4.95 18.53 0.82
C LEU A 129 -5.46 19.63 -0.11
N LYS A 130 -6.65 20.17 0.12
CA LYS A 130 -7.21 21.26 -0.67
C LYS A 130 -6.37 22.54 -0.68
N LEU A 131 -5.46 22.70 0.25
CA LEU A 131 -4.55 23.86 0.29
C LEU A 131 -3.53 23.83 -0.86
N ASN A 132 -3.13 22.63 -1.30
CA ASN A 132 -2.05 22.45 -2.28
C ASN A 132 -2.45 21.63 -3.51
N TYR A 133 -3.61 20.95 -3.47
CA TYR A 133 -4.05 20.04 -4.53
C TYR A 133 -5.49 20.34 -4.95
N LYS A 134 -5.77 20.19 -6.25
CA LYS A 134 -7.09 20.41 -6.82
C LYS A 134 -7.97 19.18 -6.62
N LEU A 135 -9.08 19.34 -5.87
CA LEU A 135 -10.13 18.33 -5.79
C LEU A 135 -10.79 18.19 -7.18
N ARG A 136 -10.84 16.98 -7.72
CA ARG A 136 -11.40 16.64 -9.03
C ARG A 136 -12.82 16.14 -8.96
N LYS A 137 -13.07 15.20 -8.01
CA LYS A 137 -14.34 14.49 -7.92
C LYS A 137 -14.66 14.10 -6.49
N ILE A 138 -15.94 13.98 -6.19
CA ILE A 138 -16.46 13.37 -4.96
C ILE A 138 -17.44 12.29 -5.40
N GLU A 139 -17.20 11.05 -4.99
CA GLU A 139 -18.02 9.89 -5.32
C GLU A 139 -18.51 9.20 -4.07
N LYS A 140 -19.62 8.51 -4.16
CA LYS A 140 -20.07 7.57 -3.13
C LYS A 140 -19.54 6.18 -3.50
N ILE A 141 -18.74 5.60 -2.64
CA ILE A 141 -18.09 4.30 -2.86
C ILE A 141 -18.57 3.32 -1.79
N GLU A 142 -18.91 2.10 -2.23
CA GLU A 142 -19.16 0.99 -1.32
C GLU A 142 -17.89 0.59 -0.61
N CYS A 143 -17.96 0.46 0.73
CA CYS A 143 -16.89 -0.04 1.57
C CYS A 143 -17.31 -1.32 2.28
N LYS A 144 -16.36 -2.25 2.39
CA LYS A 144 -16.53 -3.50 3.16
C LYS A 144 -15.41 -3.64 4.18
N LYS A 145 -15.59 -4.55 5.14
CA LYS A 145 -14.50 -4.95 6.03
C LYS A 145 -13.43 -5.70 5.24
N LEU A 146 -12.16 -5.49 5.57
CA LEU A 146 -11.05 -6.23 4.95
C LEU A 146 -11.27 -7.74 5.06
N SER A 147 -11.68 -8.22 6.24
CA SER A 147 -11.99 -9.64 6.46
C SER A 147 -13.02 -10.20 5.48
N GLN A 148 -14.09 -9.46 5.19
CA GLN A 148 -15.13 -9.89 4.24
C GLN A 148 -14.60 -9.98 2.80
N VAL A 149 -13.75 -9.02 2.41
CA VAL A 149 -13.14 -9.02 1.08
C VAL A 149 -12.18 -10.20 0.95
N LEU A 150 -11.35 -10.44 1.95
CA LEU A 150 -10.42 -11.58 1.97
C LEU A 150 -11.14 -12.92 2.01
N ASP A 151 -12.25 -13.04 2.78
CA ASP A 151 -13.10 -14.25 2.82
C ASP A 151 -13.67 -14.59 1.43
N GLY A 152 -13.98 -13.56 0.63
CA GLY A 152 -14.53 -13.73 -0.71
C GLY A 152 -13.51 -14.08 -1.79
N CYS A 153 -12.23 -13.89 -1.57
CA CYS A 153 -11.20 -14.05 -2.60
C CYS A 153 -10.05 -14.98 -2.26
N LEU A 154 -9.80 -15.28 -0.98
CA LEU A 154 -8.70 -16.14 -0.56
C LEU A 154 -9.16 -17.58 -0.30
N LYS A 155 -8.30 -18.51 -0.65
CA LYS A 155 -8.46 -19.92 -0.23
C LYS A 155 -8.28 -20.03 1.29
N LYS A 156 -8.93 -21.03 1.88
CA LYS A 156 -8.75 -21.35 3.31
C LYS A 156 -7.28 -21.56 3.62
N ASN A 157 -6.80 -20.99 4.73
CA ASN A 157 -5.41 -21.07 5.20
C ASN A 157 -4.37 -20.44 4.27
N THR A 158 -4.75 -19.50 3.39
CA THR A 158 -3.76 -18.72 2.66
C THR A 158 -2.90 -17.93 3.64
N LYS A 159 -1.60 -18.21 3.66
CA LYS A 159 -0.64 -17.43 4.45
C LYS A 159 -0.43 -16.07 3.78
N ILE A 160 -0.52 -15.00 4.56
CA ILE A 160 -0.19 -13.65 4.13
C ILE A 160 1.18 -13.30 4.72
N ASP A 161 2.16 -13.04 3.86
CA ASP A 161 3.50 -12.64 4.30
C ASP A 161 3.55 -11.14 4.62
N LEU A 162 2.86 -10.33 3.81
CA LEU A 162 2.86 -8.87 3.90
C LEU A 162 1.47 -8.29 3.76
N LEU A 163 1.09 -7.40 4.69
CA LEU A 163 -0.04 -6.48 4.54
C LEU A 163 0.51 -5.06 4.42
N THR A 164 0.22 -4.37 3.32
CA THR A 164 0.51 -2.95 3.19
C THR A 164 -0.78 -2.15 3.16
N ILE A 165 -0.81 -1.03 3.87
CA ILE A 165 -1.98 -0.15 4.00
C ILE A 165 -1.50 1.29 3.81
N ASP A 166 -2.02 1.94 2.78
CA ASP A 166 -1.84 3.35 2.52
C ASP A 166 -3.16 3.91 1.97
N THR A 167 -4.00 4.40 2.87
CA THR A 167 -5.37 4.85 2.56
C THR A 167 -5.60 6.32 2.92
N GLU A 168 -4.48 7.08 3.03
CA GLU A 168 -4.48 8.51 3.21
C GLU A 168 -5.36 8.96 4.40
N GLY A 169 -5.10 8.35 5.57
CA GLY A 169 -5.76 8.69 6.84
C GLY A 169 -7.01 7.88 7.17
N HIS A 170 -7.22 6.74 6.48
CA HIS A 170 -8.27 5.77 6.81
C HIS A 170 -7.70 4.45 7.38
N ASP A 171 -6.40 4.37 7.53
CA ASP A 171 -5.58 3.20 7.82
C ASP A 171 -5.99 2.44 9.09
N LEU A 172 -6.27 3.16 10.18
CA LEU A 172 -6.73 2.54 11.43
C LEU A 172 -8.07 1.82 11.27
N LYS A 173 -8.98 2.33 10.43
CA LYS A 173 -10.25 1.67 10.15
C LYS A 173 -10.04 0.40 9.33
N VAL A 174 -9.11 0.45 8.36
CA VAL A 174 -8.70 -0.76 7.60
C VAL A 174 -8.18 -1.81 8.56
N LEU A 175 -7.24 -1.48 9.45
CA LEU A 175 -6.70 -2.40 10.44
C LEU A 175 -7.77 -2.99 11.37
N LYS A 176 -8.72 -2.17 11.83
CA LYS A 176 -9.85 -2.63 12.68
C LYS A 176 -10.79 -3.57 11.97
N SER A 177 -10.86 -3.52 10.64
CA SER A 177 -11.75 -4.35 9.81
C SER A 177 -11.20 -5.74 9.50
N ASN A 178 -9.93 -6.01 9.82
CA ASN A 178 -9.32 -7.32 9.65
C ASN A 178 -9.77 -8.31 10.72
N ASN A 179 -9.83 -9.59 10.36
CA ASN A 179 -10.00 -10.70 11.31
C ASN A 179 -8.63 -11.23 11.73
N TRP A 180 -8.13 -10.74 12.88
CA TRP A 180 -6.81 -11.03 13.41
C TRP A 180 -6.64 -12.47 13.94
N SER A 181 -7.70 -13.26 14.07
CA SER A 181 -7.60 -14.70 14.35
C SER A 181 -7.48 -15.55 13.08
N LYS A 182 -7.79 -14.98 11.92
CA LYS A 182 -7.76 -15.68 10.63
C LYS A 182 -6.63 -15.18 9.72
N TYR A 183 -6.43 -13.88 9.67
CA TYR A 183 -5.49 -13.21 8.78
C TYR A 183 -4.42 -12.52 9.61
N LEU A 184 -3.28 -13.20 9.79
CA LEU A 184 -2.11 -12.75 10.56
C LEU A 184 -0.90 -12.61 9.62
N PRO A 185 -0.70 -11.44 8.98
CA PRO A 185 0.48 -11.20 8.16
C PRO A 185 1.77 -11.27 9.00
N ASP A 186 2.86 -11.80 8.42
CA ASP A 186 4.16 -11.80 9.11
C ASP A 186 4.66 -10.35 9.34
N TYR A 187 4.41 -9.46 8.34
CA TYR A 187 4.75 -8.05 8.41
C TYR A 187 3.60 -7.17 7.95
N ILE A 188 3.52 -5.97 8.54
CA ILE A 188 2.56 -4.93 8.17
C ILE A 188 3.33 -3.65 7.88
N ILE A 189 2.98 -2.97 6.78
CA ILE A 189 3.43 -1.61 6.48
C ILE A 189 2.23 -0.70 6.53
N VAL A 190 2.38 0.43 7.23
CA VAL A 190 1.30 1.43 7.31
C VAL A 190 1.88 2.83 7.45
N GLU A 191 1.19 3.83 6.87
CA GLU A 191 1.60 5.23 7.01
C GLU A 191 1.33 5.74 8.43
N ILE A 192 2.37 6.27 9.08
CA ILE A 192 2.26 7.03 10.34
C ILE A 192 3.08 8.30 10.17
N SER A 193 2.40 9.42 9.98
CA SER A 193 3.01 10.72 9.65
C SER A 193 3.81 11.35 10.81
N SER A 194 4.03 10.66 11.91
CA SER A 194 4.84 11.15 13.03
C SER A 194 6.33 11.11 12.72
N THR A 195 7.04 12.16 13.11
CA THR A 195 8.46 12.36 12.76
C THR A 195 9.45 11.76 13.76
N THR A 196 9.01 11.48 14.99
CA THR A 196 9.89 10.94 16.04
C THR A 196 9.39 9.59 16.54
N LEU A 197 10.31 8.72 16.97
CA LEU A 197 10.00 7.39 17.50
C LEU A 197 9.06 7.45 18.71
N ASP A 198 9.27 8.41 19.60
CA ASP A 198 8.41 8.60 20.79
C ASP A 198 6.95 8.90 20.44
N LYS A 199 6.72 9.67 19.38
CA LYS A 199 5.37 9.95 18.89
C LYS A 199 4.75 8.72 18.21
N ILE A 200 5.54 7.96 17.47
CA ILE A 200 5.11 6.73 16.80
C ILE A 200 4.68 5.68 17.81
N THR A 201 5.41 5.50 18.90
CA THR A 201 5.04 4.54 19.97
C THR A 201 3.71 4.89 20.63
N LYS A 202 3.35 6.17 20.67
CA LYS A 202 2.09 6.68 21.24
C LYS A 202 0.94 6.75 20.23
N ASP A 203 1.22 6.52 18.94
CA ASP A 203 0.22 6.58 17.87
C ASP A 203 -0.88 5.52 18.05
N SER A 204 -2.08 5.83 17.59
CA SER A 204 -3.25 4.95 17.72
C SER A 204 -3.11 3.66 16.91
N ILE A 205 -2.45 3.69 15.76
CA ILE A 205 -2.13 2.52 14.93
C ILE A 205 -1.14 1.63 15.67
N THR A 206 -0.06 2.20 16.21
CA THR A 206 0.94 1.45 16.98
C THR A 206 0.31 0.78 18.21
N LYS A 207 -0.49 1.54 18.99
CA LYS A 207 -1.21 0.97 20.13
C LYS A 207 -2.16 -0.16 19.75
N PHE A 208 -2.84 -0.02 18.62
CA PHE A 208 -3.72 -1.06 18.10
C PHE A 208 -2.93 -2.32 17.70
N LEU A 209 -1.88 -2.18 16.91
CA LEU A 209 -1.05 -3.29 16.44
C LEU A 209 -0.29 -3.97 17.58
N ASN A 210 0.16 -3.22 18.60
CA ASN A 210 0.77 -3.81 19.79
C ASN A 210 -0.17 -4.76 20.54
N LYS A 211 -1.50 -4.46 20.57
CA LYS A 211 -2.52 -5.36 21.12
C LYS A 211 -2.76 -6.61 20.27
N LYS A 212 -2.28 -6.60 19.04
CA LYS A 212 -2.35 -7.73 18.10
C LYS A 212 -1.02 -8.47 17.96
N HIS A 213 -0.10 -8.30 18.94
CA HIS A 213 1.22 -8.90 19.00
C HIS A 213 2.19 -8.46 17.91
N TYR A 214 1.96 -7.30 17.27
CA TYR A 214 2.94 -6.69 16.37
C TYR A 214 3.81 -5.69 17.13
N ARG A 215 5.07 -5.58 16.72
CA ARG A 215 6.02 -4.58 17.21
C ARG A 215 6.64 -3.82 16.06
N ILE A 216 7.01 -2.56 16.31
CA ILE A 216 7.76 -1.76 15.34
C ILE A 216 9.04 -2.49 15.01
N TYR A 217 9.24 -2.78 13.73
CA TYR A 217 10.44 -3.39 13.19
C TYR A 217 11.36 -2.36 12.55
N SER A 218 10.79 -1.44 11.77
CA SER A 218 11.53 -0.37 11.09
C SER A 218 10.66 0.85 10.85
N LYS A 219 11.29 2.02 10.69
CA LYS A 219 10.66 3.29 10.34
C LYS A 219 11.39 3.91 9.16
N LEU A 220 10.63 4.27 8.11
CA LEU A 220 11.02 5.16 7.04
C LEU A 220 10.43 6.56 7.31
N HIS A 221 10.54 7.51 6.38
CA HIS A 221 10.06 8.87 6.64
C HIS A 221 8.56 8.93 7.01
N LYS A 222 7.68 8.29 6.27
CA LYS A 222 6.24 8.20 6.57
C LYS A 222 5.81 6.79 6.98
N SER A 223 6.40 5.78 6.38
CA SER A 223 6.00 4.39 6.58
C SER A 223 6.62 3.76 7.81
N VAL A 224 5.84 2.96 8.54
CA VAL A 224 6.29 2.12 9.66
C VAL A 224 6.05 0.66 9.32
N ILE A 225 7.08 -0.16 9.49
CA ILE A 225 7.00 -1.60 9.33
C ILE A 225 6.84 -2.24 10.70
N PHE A 226 5.82 -3.06 10.85
CA PHE A 226 5.56 -3.86 12.03
C PHE A 226 5.81 -5.33 11.73
N LYS A 227 6.32 -6.07 12.71
CA LYS A 227 6.55 -7.51 12.65
C LYS A 227 5.67 -8.21 13.69
N LEU A 228 5.07 -9.33 13.31
CA LEU A 228 4.39 -10.23 14.23
C LEU A 228 5.44 -10.87 15.16
N ILE A 229 5.19 -10.80 16.47
CA ILE A 229 6.01 -11.43 17.50
C ILE A 229 5.23 -12.62 18.06
N ASN A 230 5.81 -13.79 17.98
CA ASN A 230 5.29 -15.04 18.56
C ASN A 230 5.48 -15.04 20.08
#